data_368db79a3627fdc7502638c30e6e340d
#
_entry.id   368db79a3627fdc7502638c30e6e340d
#
_cell.length_a   1.000
_cell.length_b   1.000
_cell.length_c   1.000
_cell.angle_alpha   90.00
_cell.angle_beta   90.00
_cell.angle_gamma   90.00
#
_symmetry.space_group_name_H-M   'P 1'
#
loop_
_entity.id
_entity.type
_entity.pdbx_description
1 polymer ?
#
loop_
_entity_poly.entity_id
_entity_poly.type
_entity_poly.pdbx_seq_one_letter_code
_entity_poly.pdbx_strand_id
1 'polypeptide(L)'
;MTDRVQPSGGLVGSGLVKHYSRGAETVAALAGVDLQVDAGEFVALVGPSGSGKSTLLALLCGWETADAGSLTYLGPLGDRRPDTFGWRDLALVPQALGLVADLSLADNVLLPARLRGTAAAEEPRARALLADFGLDQLADRYPHQASLGEQQRVAVARALLLRPAVLLADEPTAHQDRGHADRLLDAVSEAARGGSAVLIATHDELAWARADRVLSMRDGVVTAGAPW
;
A
#
# COMPACT_ATOMS: atom_id res chain seq x y z
N MET A 1 -26.63 13.89 6.17
CA MET A 1 -25.19 13.64 6.42
C MET A 1 -25.10 12.26 7.06
N THR A 2 -25.01 11.21 6.28
CA THR A 2 -24.81 9.85 6.78
C THR A 2 -23.32 9.70 7.02
N ASP A 3 -22.96 9.68 8.29
CA ASP A 3 -21.64 9.30 8.79
C ASP A 3 -21.36 7.88 8.27
N ARG A 4 -20.59 7.76 7.16
CA ARG A 4 -20.15 6.47 6.65
C ARG A 4 -19.03 6.01 7.56
N VAL A 5 -19.39 5.21 8.56
CA VAL A 5 -18.42 4.46 9.36
C VAL A 5 -17.44 3.80 8.40
N GLN A 6 -16.19 4.24 8.45
CA GLN A 6 -15.12 3.64 7.66
C GLN A 6 -14.89 2.20 8.18
N PRO A 7 -14.67 1.22 7.32
CA PRO A 7 -14.33 -0.12 7.78
C PRO A 7 -12.99 -0.06 8.53
N SER A 8 -13.04 -0.19 9.84
CA SER A 8 -11.84 -0.33 10.66
C SER A 8 -11.32 -1.76 10.49
N GLY A 9 -10.26 -1.93 9.72
CA GLY A 9 -9.59 -3.22 9.52
C GLY A 9 -8.13 -3.11 9.95
N GLY A 10 -7.55 -4.23 10.35
CA GLY A 10 -6.14 -4.34 10.65
C GLY A 10 -5.63 -5.70 10.20
N LEU A 11 -4.37 -5.99 10.48
CA LEU A 11 -3.77 -7.29 10.18
C LEU A 11 -2.74 -7.70 11.25
N VAL A 12 -2.61 -9.02 11.46
CA VAL A 12 -1.64 -9.65 12.35
C VAL A 12 -0.96 -10.79 11.61
N GLY A 13 0.35 -10.73 11.47
CA GLY A 13 1.20 -11.83 11.02
C GLY A 13 1.93 -12.43 12.21
N SER A 14 1.95 -13.75 12.32
CA SER A 14 2.64 -14.46 13.40
C SER A 14 3.52 -15.57 12.84
N GLY A 15 4.82 -15.47 13.09
CA GLY A 15 5.81 -16.44 12.69
C GLY A 15 5.88 -16.68 11.19
N LEU A 16 5.65 -15.65 10.37
CA LEU A 16 5.57 -15.76 8.90
C LEU A 16 6.93 -16.19 8.32
N VAL A 17 6.94 -17.29 7.60
CA VAL A 17 8.12 -17.83 6.91
C VAL A 17 7.85 -17.92 5.41
N LYS A 18 8.82 -17.53 4.61
CA LYS A 18 8.79 -17.70 3.15
C LYS A 18 10.16 -18.00 2.59
N HIS A 19 10.25 -19.04 1.80
CA HIS A 19 11.45 -19.44 1.09
C HIS A 19 11.25 -19.36 -0.42
N TYR A 20 12.31 -19.01 -1.12
CA TYR A 20 12.36 -19.09 -2.58
C TYR A 20 13.52 -19.96 -3.02
N SER A 21 13.29 -20.82 -4.02
CA SER A 21 14.35 -21.60 -4.67
C SER A 21 15.07 -20.73 -5.70
N ARG A 22 16.38 -20.59 -5.56
CA ARG A 22 17.25 -19.91 -6.53
C ARG A 22 18.29 -20.91 -7.07
N GLY A 23 17.90 -21.67 -8.08
CA GLY A 23 18.71 -22.79 -8.57
C GLY A 23 18.84 -23.89 -7.49
N ALA A 24 20.05 -24.19 -7.04
CA ALA A 24 20.30 -25.17 -5.98
C ALA A 24 20.21 -24.58 -4.54
N GLU A 25 20.07 -23.26 -4.42
CA GLU A 25 20.04 -22.59 -3.13
C GLU A 25 18.59 -22.29 -2.73
N THR A 26 18.31 -22.36 -1.41
CA THR A 26 17.07 -21.89 -0.82
C THR A 26 17.35 -20.59 -0.06
N VAL A 27 16.64 -19.53 -0.42
CA VAL A 27 16.76 -18.21 0.22
C VAL A 27 15.55 -18.01 1.12
N ALA A 28 15.78 -17.80 2.41
CA ALA A 28 14.75 -17.41 3.35
C ALA A 28 14.45 -15.90 3.16
N ALA A 29 13.36 -15.58 2.50
CA ALA A 29 12.92 -14.19 2.32
C ALA A 29 12.21 -13.67 3.57
N LEU A 30 11.51 -14.54 4.32
CA LEU A 30 10.94 -14.28 5.64
C LEU A 30 11.35 -15.41 6.59
N ALA A 31 11.85 -15.06 7.78
CA ALA A 31 12.44 -15.98 8.74
C ALA A 31 11.72 -15.93 10.11
N GLY A 32 10.38 -16.04 10.10
CA GLY A 32 9.56 -15.99 11.31
C GLY A 32 9.15 -14.58 11.68
N VAL A 33 8.54 -13.85 10.74
CA VAL A 33 8.12 -12.46 10.94
C VAL A 33 6.85 -12.39 11.78
N ASP A 34 6.93 -11.62 12.87
CA ASP A 34 5.79 -11.16 13.66
C ASP A 34 5.54 -9.67 13.38
N LEU A 35 4.30 -9.32 13.04
CA LEU A 35 3.89 -7.92 12.90
C LEU A 35 2.40 -7.78 13.17
N GLN A 36 2.02 -6.58 13.59
CA GLN A 36 0.63 -6.15 13.68
C GLN A 36 0.54 -4.73 13.14
N VAL A 37 -0.53 -4.43 12.41
CA VAL A 37 -0.91 -3.08 11.98
C VAL A 37 -2.37 -2.88 12.32
N ASP A 38 -2.65 -1.93 13.19
CA ASP A 38 -4.00 -1.66 13.67
C ASP A 38 -4.73 -0.66 12.78
N ALA A 39 -6.06 -0.70 12.85
CA ALA A 39 -6.89 0.31 12.20
C ALA A 39 -6.54 1.71 12.71
N GLY A 40 -6.32 2.63 11.79
CA GLY A 40 -5.92 4.00 12.13
C GLY A 40 -4.43 4.19 12.37
N GLU A 41 -3.62 3.13 12.26
CA GLU A 41 -2.18 3.18 12.45
C GLU A 41 -1.45 3.32 11.11
N PHE A 42 -0.46 4.21 11.06
CA PHE A 42 0.52 4.29 9.99
C PHE A 42 1.86 3.70 10.47
N VAL A 43 2.24 2.56 9.90
CA VAL A 43 3.50 1.87 10.16
C VAL A 43 4.45 2.02 8.97
N ALA A 44 5.69 2.44 9.24
CA ALA A 44 6.77 2.40 8.26
C ALA A 44 7.62 1.14 8.47
N LEU A 45 7.81 0.35 7.42
CA LEU A 45 8.69 -0.81 7.38
C LEU A 45 9.97 -0.43 6.64
N VAL A 46 11.08 -0.34 7.35
CA VAL A 46 12.35 0.12 6.82
C VAL A 46 13.38 -1.00 6.76
N GLY A 47 14.34 -0.90 5.85
CA GLY A 47 15.40 -1.89 5.73
C GLY A 47 16.08 -1.85 4.36
N PRO A 48 17.27 -2.47 4.23
CA PRO A 48 18.01 -2.48 2.98
C PRO A 48 17.25 -3.20 1.86
N SER A 49 17.69 -2.97 0.62
CA SER A 49 17.20 -3.76 -0.52
C SER A 49 17.50 -5.24 -0.29
N GLY A 50 16.55 -6.10 -0.63
CA GLY A 50 16.67 -7.56 -0.42
C GLY A 50 16.37 -8.04 1.00
N SER A 51 15.97 -7.18 1.95
CA SER A 51 15.64 -7.60 3.32
C SER A 51 14.35 -8.41 3.45
N GLY A 52 13.49 -8.46 2.40
CA GLY A 52 12.24 -9.21 2.39
C GLY A 52 10.97 -8.35 2.41
N LYS A 53 11.07 -7.01 2.41
CA LYS A 53 9.91 -6.09 2.50
C LYS A 53 8.84 -6.35 1.44
N SER A 54 9.22 -6.41 0.17
CA SER A 54 8.27 -6.66 -0.93
C SER A 54 7.65 -8.05 -0.84
N THR A 55 8.40 -9.07 -0.37
CA THR A 55 7.85 -10.41 -0.09
C THR A 55 6.83 -10.37 1.02
N LEU A 56 7.11 -9.63 2.09
CA LEU A 56 6.15 -9.44 3.18
C LEU A 56 4.88 -8.76 2.68
N LEU A 57 4.98 -7.65 1.93
CA LEU A 57 3.81 -6.99 1.35
C LEU A 57 3.02 -7.91 0.41
N ALA A 58 3.69 -8.71 -0.44
CA ALA A 58 3.05 -9.67 -1.33
C ALA A 58 2.28 -10.76 -0.55
N LEU A 59 2.81 -11.19 0.58
CA LEU A 59 2.15 -12.13 1.47
C LEU A 59 0.94 -11.47 2.18
N LEU A 60 1.13 -10.25 2.70
CA LEU A 60 0.08 -9.48 3.38
C LEU A 60 -1.08 -9.08 2.45
N CYS A 61 -0.90 -9.01 1.14
CA CYS A 61 -1.98 -8.77 0.19
C CYS A 61 -2.56 -10.05 -0.42
N GLY A 62 -2.06 -11.23 -0.02
CA GLY A 62 -2.53 -12.52 -0.52
C GLY A 62 -2.02 -12.90 -1.91
N TRP A 63 -1.03 -12.19 -2.48
CA TRP A 63 -0.38 -12.58 -3.74
C TRP A 63 0.59 -13.75 -3.55
N GLU A 64 1.11 -13.91 -2.33
CA GLU A 64 1.96 -15.01 -1.93
C GLU A 64 1.34 -15.74 -0.72
N THR A 65 1.70 -17.01 -0.57
CA THR A 65 1.32 -17.82 0.59
C THR A 65 2.54 -18.07 1.45
N ALA A 66 2.41 -17.94 2.77
CA ALA A 66 3.47 -18.28 3.71
C ALA A 66 3.74 -19.80 3.71
N ASP A 67 4.99 -20.19 3.86
CA ASP A 67 5.38 -21.61 4.02
C ASP A 67 5.10 -22.09 5.45
N ALA A 68 5.12 -21.16 6.43
CA ALA A 68 4.74 -21.38 7.82
C ALA A 68 4.28 -20.08 8.48
N GLY A 69 3.66 -20.19 9.66
CA GLY A 69 3.08 -19.07 10.38
C GLY A 69 1.60 -18.85 10.01
N SER A 70 1.05 -17.73 10.45
CA SER A 70 -0.35 -17.37 10.19
C SER A 70 -0.50 -15.89 9.90
N LEU A 71 -1.43 -15.55 9.01
CA LEU A 71 -1.87 -14.18 8.74
C LEU A 71 -3.36 -14.09 9.03
N THR A 72 -3.72 -13.13 9.87
CA THR A 72 -5.11 -12.85 10.25
C THR A 72 -5.42 -11.39 9.96
N TYR A 73 -6.55 -11.15 9.32
CA TYR A 73 -7.09 -9.79 9.18
C TYR A 73 -8.07 -9.53 10.32
N LEU A 74 -8.20 -8.26 10.72
CA LEU A 74 -9.02 -7.84 11.86
C LEU A 74 -10.29 -7.14 11.40
N GLY A 75 -11.27 -7.03 12.30
CA GLY A 75 -12.52 -6.34 12.04
C GLY A 75 -13.33 -6.98 10.91
N PRO A 76 -13.93 -6.20 9.99
CA PRO A 76 -14.79 -6.71 8.92
C PRO A 76 -14.10 -7.65 7.91
N LEU A 77 -12.78 -7.73 7.95
CA LEU A 77 -11.99 -8.61 7.06
C LEU A 77 -11.67 -9.97 7.67
N GLY A 78 -11.86 -10.14 8.99
CA GLY A 78 -11.33 -11.26 9.79
C GLY A 78 -11.71 -12.65 9.31
N ASP A 79 -12.95 -12.85 8.88
CA ASP A 79 -13.46 -14.14 8.44
C ASP A 79 -13.41 -14.33 6.92
N ARG A 80 -12.80 -13.38 6.20
CA ARG A 80 -12.76 -13.39 4.73
C ARG A 80 -11.41 -13.85 4.21
N ARG A 81 -11.43 -14.54 3.08
CA ARG A 81 -10.20 -14.96 2.39
C ARG A 81 -9.62 -13.78 1.59
N PRO A 82 -8.28 -13.61 1.57
CA PRO A 82 -7.62 -12.51 0.83
C PRO A 82 -7.97 -12.47 -0.66
N ASP A 83 -8.18 -13.63 -1.29
CA ASP A 83 -8.57 -13.74 -2.71
C ASP A 83 -9.98 -13.20 -3.02
N THR A 84 -10.77 -12.90 -1.97
CA THR A 84 -12.09 -12.26 -2.07
C THR A 84 -12.05 -10.75 -1.82
N PHE A 85 -10.89 -10.19 -1.47
CA PHE A 85 -10.76 -8.78 -1.16
C PHE A 85 -10.85 -7.91 -2.41
N GLY A 86 -11.64 -6.86 -2.32
CA GLY A 86 -11.64 -5.79 -3.30
C GLY A 86 -10.83 -4.59 -2.82
N TRP A 87 -10.70 -3.58 -3.67
CA TRP A 87 -9.93 -2.37 -3.42
C TRP A 87 -10.38 -1.55 -2.19
N ARG A 88 -11.59 -1.78 -1.68
CA ARG A 88 -12.07 -1.16 -0.44
C ARG A 88 -11.64 -1.95 0.81
N ASP A 89 -11.36 -3.21 0.63
CA ASP A 89 -10.90 -4.08 1.69
C ASP A 89 -9.38 -3.91 1.88
N LEU A 90 -8.64 -4.10 0.79
CA LEU A 90 -7.19 -3.96 0.77
C LEU A 90 -6.74 -3.35 -0.56
N ALA A 91 -5.88 -2.35 -0.49
CA ALA A 91 -5.22 -1.77 -1.64
C ALA A 91 -3.69 -1.89 -1.50
N LEU A 92 -3.03 -2.24 -2.60
CA LEU A 92 -1.58 -2.30 -2.68
C LEU A 92 -1.08 -1.32 -3.74
N VAL A 93 -0.07 -0.54 -3.40
CA VAL A 93 0.79 0.18 -4.34
C VAL A 93 2.08 -0.62 -4.48
N PRO A 94 2.22 -1.45 -5.54
CA PRO A 94 3.42 -2.25 -5.73
C PRO A 94 4.55 -1.40 -6.33
N GLN A 95 5.80 -1.85 -6.21
CA GLN A 95 6.95 -1.21 -6.85
C GLN A 95 6.80 -1.15 -8.38
N ALA A 96 6.27 -2.20 -9.01
CA ALA A 96 5.85 -2.16 -10.42
C ALA A 96 4.39 -1.67 -10.48
N LEU A 97 4.18 -0.38 -10.67
CA LEU A 97 2.94 0.40 -10.43
C LEU A 97 1.63 -0.22 -10.94
N GLY A 98 1.68 -1.14 -11.91
CA GLY A 98 0.53 -1.87 -12.42
C GLY A 98 -0.55 -0.95 -13.01
N LEU A 99 -0.17 0.16 -13.65
CA LEU A 99 -1.12 0.99 -14.39
C LEU A 99 -1.50 0.28 -15.69
N VAL A 100 -2.76 0.41 -16.06
CA VAL A 100 -3.28 -0.12 -17.32
C VAL A 100 -2.89 0.85 -18.43
N ALA A 101 -2.07 0.38 -19.39
CA ALA A 101 -1.47 1.22 -20.42
C ALA A 101 -2.49 1.87 -21.35
N ASP A 102 -3.62 1.21 -21.60
CA ASP A 102 -4.69 1.66 -22.50
C ASP A 102 -5.75 2.51 -21.80
N LEU A 103 -5.56 2.85 -20.53
CA LEU A 103 -6.41 3.77 -19.77
C LEU A 103 -5.68 5.09 -19.55
N SER A 104 -6.44 6.21 -19.58
CA SER A 104 -5.90 7.51 -19.16
C SER A 104 -5.47 7.47 -17.67
N LEU A 105 -4.73 8.49 -17.21
CA LEU A 105 -4.35 8.59 -15.79
C LEU A 105 -5.59 8.69 -14.90
N ALA A 106 -6.60 9.48 -15.31
CA ALA A 106 -7.87 9.59 -14.60
C ALA A 106 -8.62 8.25 -14.57
N ASP A 107 -8.65 7.53 -15.69
CA ASP A 107 -9.30 6.24 -15.78
C ASP A 107 -8.60 5.17 -14.94
N ASN A 108 -7.26 5.23 -14.84
CA ASN A 108 -6.49 4.39 -13.93
C ASN A 108 -6.87 4.66 -12.47
N VAL A 109 -7.02 5.92 -12.06
CA VAL A 109 -7.49 6.27 -10.71
C VAL A 109 -8.90 5.74 -10.47
N LEU A 110 -9.81 5.90 -11.44
CA LEU A 110 -11.22 5.47 -11.35
C LEU A 110 -11.43 3.95 -11.48
N LEU A 111 -10.43 3.21 -11.91
CA LEU A 111 -10.55 1.77 -12.19
C LEU A 111 -11.19 0.97 -11.05
N PRO A 112 -10.78 1.11 -9.79
CA PRO A 112 -11.41 0.40 -8.67
C PRO A 112 -12.90 0.67 -8.53
N ALA A 113 -13.32 1.91 -8.75
CA ALA A 113 -14.72 2.33 -8.67
C ALA A 113 -15.54 1.82 -9.87
N ARG A 114 -14.94 1.76 -11.07
CA ARG A 114 -15.56 1.17 -12.26
C ARG A 114 -15.83 -0.31 -12.07
N LEU A 115 -14.86 -1.06 -11.57
CA LEU A 115 -15.01 -2.50 -11.28
C LEU A 115 -16.11 -2.78 -10.25
N ARG A 116 -16.39 -1.82 -9.37
CA ARG A 116 -17.49 -1.89 -8.39
C ARG A 116 -18.83 -1.33 -8.90
N GLY A 117 -18.86 -0.70 -10.06
CA GLY A 117 -20.05 0.00 -10.55
C GLY A 117 -20.36 1.32 -9.80
N THR A 118 -19.39 1.92 -9.13
CA THR A 118 -19.56 3.14 -8.31
C THR A 118 -18.81 4.36 -8.87
N ALA A 119 -18.35 4.30 -10.13
CA ALA A 119 -17.49 5.32 -10.72
C ALA A 119 -18.09 6.75 -10.63
N ALA A 120 -19.36 6.92 -10.97
CA ALA A 120 -20.01 8.23 -10.92
C ALA A 120 -20.04 8.83 -9.50
N ALA A 121 -20.16 8.00 -8.47
CA ALA A 121 -20.17 8.45 -7.07
C ALA A 121 -18.77 8.81 -6.58
N GLU A 122 -17.72 8.19 -7.12
CA GLU A 122 -16.32 8.41 -6.70
C GLU A 122 -15.58 9.40 -7.62
N GLU A 123 -16.17 9.83 -8.75
CA GLU A 123 -15.53 10.76 -9.68
C GLU A 123 -15.10 12.09 -9.02
N PRO A 124 -15.90 12.74 -8.16
CA PRO A 124 -15.46 13.96 -7.47
C PRO A 124 -14.21 13.74 -6.62
N ARG A 125 -14.12 12.59 -5.94
CA ARG A 125 -12.95 12.23 -5.15
C ARG A 125 -11.73 11.92 -6.03
N ALA A 126 -11.92 11.23 -7.14
CA ALA A 126 -10.83 10.97 -8.09
C ALA A 126 -10.23 12.27 -8.60
N ARG A 127 -11.06 13.25 -8.96
CA ARG A 127 -10.61 14.60 -9.39
C ARG A 127 -9.86 15.32 -8.26
N ALA A 128 -10.36 15.26 -7.03
CA ALA A 128 -9.68 15.86 -5.88
C ALA A 128 -8.29 15.25 -5.68
N LEU A 129 -8.17 13.91 -5.68
CA LEU A 129 -6.87 13.23 -5.55
C LEU A 129 -5.91 13.58 -6.69
N LEU A 130 -6.40 13.68 -7.93
CA LEU A 130 -5.57 14.12 -9.06
C LEU A 130 -5.05 15.55 -8.86
N ALA A 131 -5.91 16.47 -8.40
CA ALA A 131 -5.53 17.86 -8.14
C ALA A 131 -4.53 17.97 -6.98
N ASP A 132 -4.78 17.27 -5.86
CA ASP A 132 -3.90 17.24 -4.69
C ASP A 132 -2.50 16.74 -5.03
N PHE A 133 -2.42 15.78 -5.98
CA PHE A 133 -1.16 15.23 -6.46
C PHE A 133 -0.56 15.97 -7.66
N GLY A 134 -1.16 17.11 -8.09
CA GLY A 134 -0.68 17.91 -9.21
C GLY A 134 -0.78 17.20 -10.55
N LEU A 135 -1.83 16.41 -10.75
CA LEU A 135 -2.07 15.58 -11.95
C LEU A 135 -3.31 16.03 -12.74
N ASP A 136 -4.01 17.09 -12.31
CA ASP A 136 -5.25 17.57 -12.92
C ASP A 136 -5.08 17.89 -14.40
N GLN A 137 -3.98 18.58 -14.78
CA GLN A 137 -3.67 18.92 -16.18
C GLN A 137 -3.19 17.73 -17.02
N LEU A 138 -2.94 16.58 -16.38
CA LEU A 138 -2.43 15.38 -17.00
C LEU A 138 -3.47 14.25 -17.05
N ALA A 139 -4.67 14.50 -16.55
CA ALA A 139 -5.72 13.52 -16.33
C ALA A 139 -6.04 12.66 -17.57
N ASP A 140 -6.05 13.29 -18.76
CA ASP A 140 -6.37 12.63 -20.04
C ASP A 140 -5.16 11.95 -20.70
N ARG A 141 -3.93 12.10 -20.14
CA ARG A 141 -2.75 11.43 -20.67
C ARG A 141 -2.77 9.94 -20.34
N TYR A 142 -2.05 9.18 -21.14
CA TYR A 142 -1.80 7.75 -20.91
C TYR A 142 -0.52 7.54 -20.11
N PRO A 143 -0.33 6.39 -19.43
CA PRO A 143 0.87 6.12 -18.64
C PRO A 143 2.18 6.35 -19.39
N HIS A 144 2.27 5.95 -20.66
CA HIS A 144 3.48 6.15 -21.49
C HIS A 144 3.80 7.62 -21.81
N GLN A 145 2.87 8.54 -21.55
CA GLN A 145 3.03 10.00 -21.72
C GLN A 145 3.33 10.72 -20.40
N ALA A 146 3.45 9.98 -19.32
CA ALA A 146 3.70 10.48 -17.98
C ALA A 146 5.08 10.01 -17.48
N SER A 147 5.75 10.87 -16.72
CA SER A 147 6.98 10.49 -16.01
C SER A 147 6.71 9.40 -14.98
N LEU A 148 7.77 8.69 -14.56
CA LEU A 148 7.64 7.64 -13.54
C LEU A 148 7.07 8.18 -12.22
N GLY A 149 7.48 9.39 -11.82
CA GLY A 149 6.93 10.05 -10.63
C GLY A 149 5.44 10.39 -10.76
N GLU A 150 4.97 10.84 -11.94
CA GLU A 150 3.54 11.06 -12.20
C GLU A 150 2.77 9.74 -12.15
N GLN A 151 3.29 8.68 -12.77
CA GLN A 151 2.70 7.35 -12.70
C GLN A 151 2.61 6.82 -11.26
N GLN A 152 3.64 7.06 -10.45
CA GLN A 152 3.65 6.71 -9.02
C GLN A 152 2.50 7.40 -8.28
N ARG A 153 2.34 8.70 -8.48
CA ARG A 153 1.24 9.47 -7.86
C ARG A 153 -0.13 8.96 -8.29
N VAL A 154 -0.31 8.58 -9.56
CA VAL A 154 -1.54 7.95 -10.06
C VAL A 154 -1.80 6.61 -9.36
N ALA A 155 -0.79 5.77 -9.17
CA ALA A 155 -0.93 4.50 -8.48
C ALA A 155 -1.37 4.67 -7.02
N VAL A 156 -0.81 5.68 -6.32
CA VAL A 156 -1.23 6.01 -4.95
C VAL A 156 -2.65 6.59 -4.93
N ALA A 157 -2.99 7.51 -5.84
CA ALA A 157 -4.36 8.05 -5.96
C ALA A 157 -5.39 6.93 -6.19
N ARG A 158 -5.07 5.98 -7.08
CA ARG A 158 -5.89 4.79 -7.34
C ARG A 158 -6.10 3.96 -6.08
N ALA A 159 -5.05 3.73 -5.30
CA ALA A 159 -5.13 2.95 -4.06
C ALA A 159 -5.99 3.65 -3.00
N LEU A 160 -5.90 4.98 -2.91
CA LEU A 160 -6.63 5.79 -1.93
C LEU A 160 -8.10 6.05 -2.31
N LEU A 161 -8.48 5.84 -3.57
CA LEU A 161 -9.80 6.25 -4.08
C LEU A 161 -10.96 5.69 -3.23
N LEU A 162 -10.95 4.40 -2.96
CA LEU A 162 -12.04 3.72 -2.26
C LEU A 162 -11.88 3.68 -0.74
N ARG A 163 -10.92 4.40 -0.17
CA ARG A 163 -10.64 4.42 1.27
C ARG A 163 -10.50 2.99 1.82
N PRO A 164 -9.44 2.26 1.43
CA PRO A 164 -9.26 0.87 1.81
C PRO A 164 -9.17 0.70 3.33
N ALA A 165 -9.65 -0.44 3.85
CA ALA A 165 -9.46 -0.79 5.25
C ALA A 165 -7.99 -1.08 5.57
N VAL A 166 -7.25 -1.66 4.61
CA VAL A 166 -5.80 -1.89 4.68
C VAL A 166 -5.14 -1.25 3.45
N LEU A 167 -4.14 -0.40 3.66
CA LEU A 167 -3.30 0.18 2.62
C LEU A 167 -1.87 -0.32 2.77
N LEU A 168 -1.38 -1.01 1.75
CA LEU A 168 -0.01 -1.45 1.64
C LEU A 168 0.69 -0.67 0.53
N ALA A 169 1.94 -0.24 0.72
CA ALA A 169 2.69 0.43 -0.33
C ALA A 169 4.18 0.06 -0.30
N ASP A 170 4.74 -0.21 -1.48
CA ASP A 170 6.16 -0.50 -1.67
C ASP A 170 6.83 0.71 -2.33
N GLU A 171 7.66 1.44 -1.58
CA GLU A 171 8.41 2.64 -1.99
C GLU A 171 7.52 3.72 -2.66
N PRO A 172 6.42 4.16 -2.04
CA PRO A 172 5.45 5.05 -2.69
C PRO A 172 5.98 6.46 -2.98
N THR A 173 7.06 6.89 -2.32
CA THR A 173 7.74 8.19 -2.53
C THR A 173 8.92 8.11 -3.49
N ALA A 174 9.24 6.94 -4.01
CA ALA A 174 10.31 6.80 -4.99
C ALA A 174 10.07 7.71 -6.21
N HIS A 175 11.15 8.30 -6.74
CA HIS A 175 11.11 9.20 -7.91
C HIS A 175 10.29 10.48 -7.71
N GLN A 176 10.01 10.89 -6.45
CA GLN A 176 9.36 12.15 -6.12
C GLN A 176 10.38 13.20 -5.69
N ASP A 177 10.13 14.45 -6.07
CA ASP A 177 10.73 15.57 -5.34
C ASP A 177 10.07 15.71 -3.95
N ARG A 178 10.72 16.47 -3.07
CA ARG A 178 10.27 16.61 -1.69
C ARG A 178 8.83 17.12 -1.56
N GLY A 179 8.43 18.09 -2.40
CA GLY A 179 7.09 18.67 -2.31
C GLY A 179 5.98 17.71 -2.73
N HIS A 180 6.26 16.82 -3.70
CA HIS A 180 5.32 15.78 -4.09
C HIS A 180 5.31 14.60 -3.09
N ALA A 181 6.48 14.22 -2.55
CA ALA A 181 6.57 13.22 -1.49
C ALA A 181 5.79 13.65 -0.24
N ASP A 182 5.90 14.90 0.18
CA ASP A 182 5.16 15.46 1.32
C ASP A 182 3.64 15.33 1.12
N ARG A 183 3.11 15.77 -0.03
CA ARG A 183 1.65 15.69 -0.32
C ARG A 183 1.15 14.25 -0.35
N LEU A 184 1.94 13.34 -0.92
CA LEU A 184 1.60 11.93 -0.99
C LEU A 184 1.52 11.32 0.42
N LEU A 185 2.52 11.59 1.25
CA LEU A 185 2.57 11.09 2.63
C LEU A 185 1.49 11.72 3.51
N ASP A 186 1.12 13.00 3.27
CA ASP A 186 0.01 13.64 3.96
C ASP A 186 -1.32 12.95 3.63
N ALA A 187 -1.56 12.59 2.35
CA ALA A 187 -2.76 11.85 1.95
C ALA A 187 -2.80 10.43 2.55
N VAL A 188 -1.65 9.77 2.66
CA VAL A 188 -1.53 8.47 3.34
C VAL A 188 -1.79 8.59 4.84
N SER A 189 -1.23 9.62 5.49
CA SER A 189 -1.47 9.88 6.92
C SER A 189 -2.95 10.23 7.18
N GLU A 190 -3.60 10.91 6.24
CA GLU A 190 -5.05 11.17 6.32
C GLU A 190 -5.86 9.87 6.19
N ALA A 191 -5.45 8.95 5.31
CA ALA A 191 -6.09 7.64 5.19
C ALA A 191 -5.97 6.84 6.51
N ALA A 192 -4.81 6.86 7.16
CA ALA A 192 -4.65 6.24 8.48
C ALA A 192 -5.58 6.89 9.51
N ARG A 193 -5.54 8.22 9.66
CA ARG A 193 -6.45 8.95 10.56
C ARG A 193 -7.93 8.69 10.25
N GLY A 194 -8.24 8.39 8.98
CA GLY A 194 -9.57 7.97 8.53
C GLY A 194 -9.93 6.52 8.86
N GLY A 195 -9.06 5.76 9.53
CA GLY A 195 -9.31 4.40 10.01
C GLY A 195 -8.66 3.30 9.17
N SER A 196 -7.91 3.61 8.12
CA SER A 196 -7.13 2.60 7.39
C SER A 196 -5.96 2.10 8.23
N ALA A 197 -5.68 0.80 8.22
CA ALA A 197 -4.39 0.25 8.64
C ALA A 197 -3.39 0.45 7.52
N VAL A 198 -2.31 1.19 7.76
CA VAL A 198 -1.34 1.57 6.72
C VAL A 198 0.02 0.98 7.02
N LEU A 199 0.58 0.27 6.03
CA LEU A 199 1.97 -0.21 6.06
C LEU A 199 2.70 0.23 4.81
N ILE A 200 3.76 1.02 4.97
CA ILE A 200 4.64 1.45 3.89
C ILE A 200 6.01 0.84 4.05
N ALA A 201 6.45 0.05 3.07
CA ALA A 201 7.83 -0.36 2.94
C ALA A 201 8.62 0.77 2.25
N THR A 202 9.65 1.30 2.91
CA THR A 202 10.41 2.42 2.37
C THR A 202 11.78 2.59 3.03
N HIS A 203 12.67 3.32 2.35
CA HIS A 203 13.91 3.85 2.91
C HIS A 203 13.87 5.37 3.09
N ASP A 204 12.73 6.01 2.81
CA ASP A 204 12.56 7.46 2.88
C ASP A 204 12.30 7.93 4.32
N GLU A 205 13.18 8.79 4.83
CA GLU A 205 13.07 9.37 6.17
C GLU A 205 11.81 10.24 6.34
N LEU A 206 11.29 10.83 5.27
CA LEU A 206 10.05 11.60 5.33
C LEU A 206 8.85 10.73 5.72
N ALA A 207 8.82 9.48 5.27
CA ALA A 207 7.78 8.52 5.64
C ALA A 207 7.92 8.09 7.12
N TRP A 208 9.17 7.88 7.60
CA TRP A 208 9.39 7.51 9.01
C TRP A 208 8.92 8.60 9.97
N ALA A 209 9.21 9.85 9.62
CA ALA A 209 8.84 11.00 10.46
C ALA A 209 7.32 11.20 10.60
N ARG A 210 6.52 10.60 9.70
CA ARG A 210 5.06 10.66 9.72
C ARG A 210 4.39 9.41 10.29
N ALA A 211 5.14 8.31 10.37
CA ALA A 211 4.63 7.05 10.87
C ALA A 211 4.42 7.10 12.39
N ASP A 212 3.35 6.49 12.86
CA ASP A 212 3.09 6.28 14.28
C ASP A 212 4.09 5.29 14.88
N ARG A 213 4.54 4.34 14.05
CA ARG A 213 5.51 3.32 14.45
C ARG A 213 6.42 2.94 13.29
N VAL A 214 7.68 2.68 13.60
CA VAL A 214 8.70 2.22 12.64
C VAL A 214 9.10 0.79 12.99
N LEU A 215 9.13 -0.07 11.99
CA LEU A 215 9.64 -1.43 12.05
C LEU A 215 10.87 -1.53 11.16
N SER A 216 11.93 -2.16 11.64
CA SER A 216 13.13 -2.47 10.86
C SER A 216 13.09 -3.89 10.37
N MET A 217 13.42 -4.10 9.09
CA MET A 217 13.51 -5.43 8.50
C MET A 217 14.92 -5.69 7.97
N ARG A 218 15.51 -6.81 8.40
CA ARG A 218 16.83 -7.26 7.94
C ARG A 218 16.86 -8.78 7.86
N ASP A 219 17.37 -9.31 6.76
CA ASP A 219 17.55 -10.76 6.54
C ASP A 219 16.28 -11.58 6.86
N GLY A 220 15.12 -11.06 6.46
CA GLY A 220 13.83 -11.72 6.66
C GLY A 220 13.26 -11.63 8.07
N VAL A 221 13.86 -10.85 8.97
CA VAL A 221 13.40 -10.66 10.35
C VAL A 221 12.96 -9.22 10.57
N VAL A 222 11.84 -9.03 11.26
CA VAL A 222 11.31 -7.72 11.64
C VAL A 222 11.60 -7.45 13.13
N THR A 223 12.04 -6.24 13.43
CA THR A 223 12.27 -5.75 14.79
C THR A 223 11.62 -4.38 14.98
N ALA A 224 11.24 -4.04 16.21
CA ALA A 224 10.70 -2.72 16.53
C ALA A 224 11.82 -1.66 16.53
N GLY A 225 11.50 -0.45 16.04
CA GLY A 225 12.37 0.72 16.03
C GLY A 225 12.96 1.05 14.66
N ALA A 226 13.44 2.30 14.55
CA ALA A 226 14.12 2.77 13.35
C ALA A 226 15.47 2.05 13.16
N PRO A 227 15.94 1.89 11.93
CA PRO A 227 17.32 1.48 11.69
C PRO A 227 18.24 2.57 12.26
N TRP A 228 19.30 2.14 12.92
CA TRP A 228 20.41 2.92 13.46
C TRP A 228 20.88 4.08 12.60
#